data_9c9be9bc8e713a82884bb26f14a09dd6
#
_entry.id   9c9be9bc8e713a82884bb26f14a09dd6
#
_cell.length_a   1.000
_cell.length_b   1.000
_cell.length_c   1.000
_cell.angle_alpha   90.00
_cell.angle_beta   90.00
_cell.angle_gamma   90.00
#
_symmetry.space_group_name_H-M   'P 1'
#
loop_
_entity.id
_entity.type
_entity.pdbx_description
1 polymer ?
#
loop_
_entity_poly.entity_id
_entity_poly.type
_entity_poly.pdbx_seq_one_letter_code
_entity_poly.pdbx_strand_id
1 'polypeptide(L)'
;MSRTCCFTGYRPHRFPFSPDGLRPEQVQAALGEQIRRLYDEGYRTFISGMSTGVDLWAAAEVIALREQHPDAELIAAVPFAGQESHWAIPQQREYRRILDAAQQVEYLFDAAAAEENAAECYKKRNHWMVDRADTVLAVCEIDVADSRTGTAATVRYARRLQKRIFYIHPVTLAVTEETVQQIEFPM
;
A
#
# COMPACT_ATOMS: atom_id res chain seq x y z
N MET A 1 -6.32 16.63 13.56
CA MET A 1 -6.50 15.18 13.37
C MET A 1 -5.28 14.68 12.62
N SER A 2 -4.72 13.52 12.98
CA SER A 2 -3.62 12.92 12.23
C SER A 2 -4.13 12.44 10.88
N ARG A 3 -3.32 12.60 9.82
CA ARG A 3 -3.65 12.12 8.48
C ARG A 3 -3.29 10.66 8.32
N THR A 4 -4.03 9.97 7.45
CA THR A 4 -3.84 8.55 7.16
C THR A 4 -3.43 8.35 5.70
N CYS A 5 -2.42 7.52 5.48
CA CYS A 5 -2.00 7.07 4.15
C CYS A 5 -2.20 5.56 4.02
N CYS A 6 -2.69 5.07 2.89
CA CYS A 6 -2.68 3.64 2.58
C CYS A 6 -1.80 3.35 1.36
N PHE A 7 -1.34 2.10 1.27
CA PHE A 7 -0.43 1.66 0.22
C PHE A 7 -1.13 0.79 -0.82
N THR A 8 -0.67 0.85 -2.04
CA THR A 8 -0.98 -0.11 -3.09
C THR A 8 0.17 -0.20 -4.09
N GLY A 9 0.32 -1.31 -4.78
CA GLY A 9 1.36 -1.41 -5.79
C GLY A 9 1.57 -2.82 -6.32
N TYR A 10 2.59 -2.95 -7.14
CA TYR A 10 2.88 -4.19 -7.83
C TYR A 10 3.41 -5.28 -6.91
N ARG A 11 3.10 -6.51 -7.27
CA ARG A 11 3.75 -7.71 -6.75
C ARG A 11 5.18 -7.81 -7.31
N PRO A 12 6.12 -8.50 -6.63
CA PRO A 12 7.53 -8.54 -7.06
C PRO A 12 7.72 -9.00 -8.51
N HIS A 13 6.95 -9.97 -8.98
CA HIS A 13 7.04 -10.52 -10.34
C HIS A 13 6.65 -9.54 -11.46
N ARG A 14 6.07 -8.40 -11.13
CA ARG A 14 5.68 -7.36 -12.11
C ARG A 14 6.73 -6.28 -12.29
N PHE A 15 7.77 -6.28 -11.49
CA PHE A 15 8.89 -5.37 -11.65
C PHE A 15 9.94 -5.95 -12.59
N PRO A 16 10.59 -5.13 -13.43
CA PRO A 16 11.68 -5.58 -14.31
C PRO A 16 13.01 -5.67 -13.55
N PHE A 17 13.02 -6.39 -12.43
CA PHE A 17 14.24 -6.55 -11.62
C PHE A 17 15.32 -7.31 -12.38
N SER A 18 16.55 -6.79 -12.34
CA SER A 18 17.71 -7.44 -12.92
C SER A 18 19.00 -7.09 -12.16
N PRO A 19 20.06 -7.91 -12.22
CA PRO A 19 21.33 -7.64 -11.53
C PRO A 19 21.95 -6.30 -11.88
N ASP A 20 21.85 -5.89 -13.16
CA ASP A 20 22.44 -4.65 -13.69
C ASP A 20 21.44 -3.50 -13.80
N GLY A 21 20.21 -3.68 -13.31
CA GLY A 21 19.15 -2.69 -13.41
C GLY A 21 18.44 -2.42 -12.09
N LEU A 22 17.13 -2.28 -12.15
CA LEU A 22 16.30 -2.04 -10.97
C LEU A 22 16.37 -3.23 -10.00
N ARG A 23 16.48 -2.93 -8.70
CA ARG A 23 16.47 -3.91 -7.61
C ARG A 23 15.39 -3.59 -6.59
N PRO A 24 14.88 -4.60 -5.84
CA PRO A 24 13.86 -4.39 -4.82
C PRO A 24 14.24 -3.31 -3.78
N GLU A 25 15.51 -3.26 -3.37
CA GLU A 25 16.00 -2.31 -2.37
C GLU A 25 15.87 -0.85 -2.82
N GLN A 26 15.94 -0.59 -4.12
CA GLN A 26 15.76 0.76 -4.67
C GLN A 26 14.28 1.19 -4.60
N VAL A 27 13.34 0.28 -4.83
CA VAL A 27 11.91 0.53 -4.66
C VAL A 27 11.57 0.76 -3.18
N GLN A 28 12.17 -0.04 -2.29
CA GLN A 28 12.01 0.11 -0.84
C GLN A 28 12.54 1.46 -0.37
N ALA A 29 13.73 1.86 -0.82
CA ALA A 29 14.30 3.17 -0.49
C ALA A 29 13.40 4.33 -0.94
N ALA A 30 12.85 4.25 -2.16
CA ALA A 30 11.92 5.27 -2.67
C ALA A 30 10.61 5.32 -1.86
N LEU A 31 10.09 4.17 -1.43
CA LEU A 31 8.95 4.08 -0.51
C LEU A 31 9.28 4.73 0.83
N GLY A 32 10.42 4.39 1.43
CA GLY A 32 10.86 4.95 2.71
C GLY A 32 11.05 6.47 2.66
N GLU A 33 11.60 6.99 1.57
CA GLU A 33 11.73 8.44 1.37
C GLU A 33 10.35 9.12 1.30
N GLN A 34 9.42 8.57 0.54
CA GLN A 34 8.08 9.14 0.41
C GLN A 34 7.25 8.99 1.69
N ILE A 35 7.41 7.91 2.45
CA ILE A 35 6.78 7.71 3.77
C ILE A 35 7.29 8.76 4.78
N ARG A 36 8.61 9.01 4.83
CA ARG A 36 9.18 10.08 5.68
C ARG A 36 8.64 11.45 5.29
N ARG A 37 8.57 11.76 3.99
CA ARG A 37 7.98 13.01 3.51
C ARG A 37 6.52 13.16 3.95
N LEU A 38 5.71 12.13 3.82
CA LEU A 38 4.32 12.13 4.30
C LEU A 38 4.25 12.33 5.82
N TYR A 39 5.14 11.69 6.57
CA TYR A 39 5.23 11.89 8.01
C TYR A 39 5.53 13.37 8.36
N ASP A 40 6.46 14.02 7.66
CA ASP A 40 6.79 15.44 7.82
C ASP A 40 5.60 16.36 7.44
N GLU A 41 4.74 15.92 6.51
CA GLU A 41 3.47 16.57 6.15
C GLU A 41 2.35 16.35 7.18
N GLY A 42 2.59 15.61 8.28
CA GLY A 42 1.65 15.38 9.37
C GLY A 42 0.84 14.08 9.28
N TYR A 43 1.22 13.14 8.41
CA TYR A 43 0.66 11.79 8.43
C TYR A 43 1.25 11.01 9.62
N ARG A 44 0.40 10.26 10.31
CA ARG A 44 0.81 9.44 11.47
C ARG A 44 0.35 8.01 11.35
N THR A 45 -0.73 7.76 10.64
CA THR A 45 -1.29 6.42 10.45
C THR A 45 -1.03 5.95 9.02
N PHE A 46 -0.49 4.75 8.90
CA PHE A 46 -0.16 4.11 7.62
C PHE A 46 -0.83 2.74 7.54
N ILE A 47 -1.58 2.48 6.47
CA ILE A 47 -2.35 1.24 6.30
C ILE A 47 -1.73 0.40 5.19
N SER A 48 -1.29 -0.81 5.53
CA SER A 48 -0.80 -1.79 4.57
C SER A 48 -1.80 -2.92 4.36
N GLY A 49 -2.00 -3.30 3.09
CA GLY A 49 -2.78 -4.48 2.73
C GLY A 49 -2.05 -5.80 2.92
N MET A 50 -0.81 -5.77 3.38
CA MET A 50 -0.05 -6.96 3.76
C MET A 50 0.13 -8.00 2.65
N SER A 51 0.10 -7.56 1.40
CA SER A 51 0.40 -8.40 0.24
C SER A 51 1.89 -8.38 -0.08
N THR A 52 2.43 -9.44 -0.70
CA THR A 52 3.83 -9.47 -1.13
C THR A 52 4.18 -8.31 -2.06
N GLY A 53 5.40 -7.80 -1.97
CA GLY A 53 5.88 -6.65 -2.74
C GLY A 53 5.60 -5.33 -2.02
N VAL A 54 5.02 -4.36 -2.71
CA VAL A 54 4.88 -2.98 -2.23
C VAL A 54 4.24 -2.88 -0.86
N ASP A 55 3.19 -3.65 -0.57
CA ASP A 55 2.49 -3.57 0.72
C ASP A 55 3.41 -3.96 1.88
N LEU A 56 4.16 -5.09 1.76
CA LEU A 56 5.10 -5.51 2.81
C LEU A 56 6.32 -4.58 2.88
N TRP A 57 6.82 -4.11 1.74
CA TRP A 57 7.97 -3.19 1.72
C TRP A 57 7.62 -1.85 2.38
N ALA A 58 6.47 -1.27 2.05
CA ALA A 58 6.02 -0.03 2.67
C ALA A 58 5.77 -0.21 4.18
N ALA A 59 5.18 -1.34 4.59
CA ALA A 59 4.99 -1.65 6.00
C ALA A 59 6.31 -1.76 6.77
N ALA A 60 7.34 -2.38 6.17
CA ALA A 60 8.68 -2.46 6.74
C ALA A 60 9.31 -1.07 6.91
N GLU A 61 9.12 -0.17 5.94
CA GLU A 61 9.60 1.22 6.01
C GLU A 61 8.89 2.03 7.11
N VAL A 62 7.59 1.80 7.34
CA VAL A 62 6.87 2.43 8.48
C VAL A 62 7.42 1.92 9.82
N ILE A 63 7.73 0.63 9.94
CA ILE A 63 8.36 0.08 11.15
C ILE A 63 9.73 0.72 11.38
N ALA A 64 10.55 0.86 10.33
CA ALA A 64 11.84 1.55 10.42
C ALA A 64 11.69 3.03 10.80
N LEU A 65 10.71 3.74 10.24
CA LEU A 65 10.40 5.13 10.61
C LEU A 65 10.11 5.26 12.12
N ARG A 66 9.38 4.31 12.70
CA ARG A 66 9.00 4.32 14.11
C ARG A 66 10.18 4.25 15.09
N GLU A 67 11.32 3.74 14.68
CA GLU A 67 12.52 3.72 15.52
C GLU A 67 12.93 5.14 15.96
N GLN A 68 12.68 6.14 15.11
CA GLN A 68 12.97 7.55 15.39
C GLN A 68 11.69 8.37 15.67
N HIS A 69 10.53 7.88 15.25
CA HIS A 69 9.24 8.56 15.33
C HIS A 69 8.17 7.62 15.91
N PRO A 70 8.16 7.43 17.26
CA PRO A 70 7.28 6.44 17.93
C PRO A 70 5.77 6.69 17.77
N ASP A 71 5.38 7.88 17.31
CA ASP A 71 4.00 8.29 17.03
C ASP A 71 3.52 7.91 15.61
N ALA A 72 4.39 7.31 14.78
CA ALA A 72 3.98 6.70 13.52
C ALA A 72 3.35 5.33 13.79
N GLU A 73 2.17 5.09 13.24
CA GLU A 73 1.38 3.87 13.45
C GLU A 73 1.22 3.07 12.16
N LEU A 74 1.44 1.76 12.23
CA LEU A 74 1.15 0.82 11.16
C LEU A 74 -0.13 0.04 11.48
N ILE A 75 -1.10 0.10 10.57
CA ILE A 75 -2.28 -0.77 10.58
C ILE A 75 -2.11 -1.83 9.48
N ALA A 76 -2.13 -3.09 9.89
CA ALA A 76 -2.11 -4.23 8.98
C ALA A 76 -3.56 -4.62 8.63
N ALA A 77 -4.01 -4.31 7.42
CA ALA A 77 -5.33 -4.69 6.91
C ALA A 77 -5.24 -6.04 6.19
N VAL A 78 -5.58 -7.10 6.90
CA VAL A 78 -5.49 -8.48 6.42
C VAL A 78 -6.85 -8.91 5.86
N PRO A 79 -6.96 -9.36 4.59
CA PRO A 79 -8.24 -9.79 4.06
C PRO A 79 -8.82 -10.98 4.84
N PHE A 80 -7.99 -11.99 5.15
CA PHE A 80 -8.38 -13.18 5.94
C PHE A 80 -7.13 -13.85 6.51
N ALA A 81 -7.28 -14.60 7.58
CA ALA A 81 -6.19 -15.35 8.20
C ALA A 81 -5.67 -16.42 7.23
N GLY A 82 -4.34 -16.56 7.16
CA GLY A 82 -3.69 -17.57 6.31
C GLY A 82 -3.52 -17.15 4.84
N GLN A 83 -3.75 -15.88 4.49
CA GLN A 83 -3.49 -15.40 3.13
C GLN A 83 -2.08 -15.70 2.64
N GLU A 84 -1.12 -15.84 3.56
CA GLU A 84 0.30 -16.09 3.28
C GLU A 84 0.64 -17.58 3.09
N SER A 85 -0.30 -18.50 3.30
CA SER A 85 -0.04 -19.95 3.39
C SER A 85 0.67 -20.55 2.17
N HIS A 86 0.44 -19.98 0.99
CA HIS A 86 1.04 -20.44 -0.27
C HIS A 86 2.26 -19.60 -0.72
N TRP A 87 2.73 -18.65 0.11
CA TRP A 87 3.90 -17.86 -0.25
C TRP A 87 5.20 -18.59 0.06
N ALA A 88 6.31 -18.15 -0.54
CA ALA A 88 7.63 -18.66 -0.20
C ALA A 88 7.96 -18.39 1.28
N ILE A 89 8.70 -19.30 1.91
CA ILE A 89 9.03 -19.22 3.34
C ILE A 89 9.63 -17.87 3.77
N PRO A 90 10.57 -17.25 3.01
CA PRO A 90 11.07 -15.92 3.36
C PRO A 90 9.98 -14.85 3.43
N GLN A 91 9.01 -14.89 2.50
CA GLN A 91 7.88 -13.95 2.47
C GLN A 91 6.92 -14.17 3.63
N GLN A 92 6.65 -15.42 4.00
CA GLN A 92 5.85 -15.75 5.19
C GLN A 92 6.50 -15.25 6.48
N ARG A 93 7.83 -15.38 6.61
CA ARG A 93 8.58 -14.87 7.76
C ARG A 93 8.50 -13.36 7.87
N GLU A 94 8.70 -12.67 6.76
CA GLU A 94 8.60 -11.20 6.71
C GLU A 94 7.18 -10.72 7.03
N TYR A 95 6.17 -11.36 6.47
CA TYR A 95 4.77 -11.09 6.77
C TYR A 95 4.48 -11.18 8.28
N ARG A 96 4.90 -12.27 8.94
CA ARG A 96 4.70 -12.48 10.38
C ARG A 96 5.45 -11.44 11.21
N ARG A 97 6.71 -11.16 10.85
CA ARG A 97 7.51 -10.11 11.50
C ARG A 97 6.80 -8.75 11.47
N ILE A 98 6.20 -8.40 10.33
CA ILE A 98 5.48 -7.14 10.18
C ILE A 98 4.17 -7.15 10.97
N LEU A 99 3.43 -8.25 10.96
CA LEU A 99 2.21 -8.39 11.78
C LEU A 99 2.50 -8.20 13.27
N ASP A 100 3.56 -8.85 13.78
CA ASP A 100 3.97 -8.76 15.18
C ASP A 100 4.39 -7.33 15.58
N ALA A 101 4.89 -6.55 14.63
CA ALA A 101 5.33 -5.16 14.83
C ALA A 101 4.23 -4.11 14.58
N ALA A 102 3.11 -4.48 13.97
CA ALA A 102 2.00 -3.56 13.70
C ALA A 102 1.30 -3.13 14.99
N GLN A 103 0.86 -1.86 15.06
CA GLN A 103 0.08 -1.34 16.20
C GLN A 103 -1.34 -1.89 16.22
N GLN A 104 -1.86 -2.18 15.01
CA GLN A 104 -3.20 -2.71 14.84
C GLN A 104 -3.21 -3.73 13.70
N VAL A 105 -3.87 -4.85 13.91
CA VAL A 105 -4.09 -5.88 12.90
C VAL A 105 -5.60 -6.08 12.73
N GLU A 106 -6.10 -5.82 11.53
CA GLU A 106 -7.51 -5.97 11.18
C GLU A 106 -7.71 -7.16 10.24
N TYR A 107 -8.33 -8.23 10.72
CA TYR A 107 -8.82 -9.33 9.89
C TYR A 107 -10.24 -9.02 9.44
N LEU A 108 -10.41 -8.75 8.12
CA LEU A 108 -11.66 -8.21 7.60
C LEU A 108 -12.71 -9.28 7.29
N PHE A 109 -12.27 -10.49 6.99
CA PHE A 109 -13.16 -11.62 6.64
C PHE A 109 -12.70 -12.89 7.32
N ASP A 110 -13.63 -13.80 7.54
CA ASP A 110 -13.36 -15.13 8.06
C ASP A 110 -12.91 -16.12 6.96
N ALA A 111 -12.56 -17.32 7.36
CA ALA A 111 -12.11 -18.37 6.45
C ALA A 111 -13.20 -18.78 5.45
N ALA A 112 -14.46 -18.81 5.86
CA ALA A 112 -15.59 -19.21 5.01
C ALA A 112 -15.76 -18.22 3.84
N ALA A 113 -15.69 -16.92 4.10
CA ALA A 113 -15.73 -15.89 3.05
C ALA A 113 -14.54 -16.01 2.08
N ALA A 114 -13.36 -16.38 2.60
CA ALA A 114 -12.17 -16.57 1.77
C ALA A 114 -12.27 -17.82 0.88
N GLU A 115 -12.82 -18.92 1.40
CA GLU A 115 -13.09 -20.15 0.62
C GLU A 115 -14.13 -19.90 -0.47
N GLU A 116 -15.16 -19.10 -0.19
CA GLU A 116 -16.19 -18.73 -1.16
C GLU A 116 -15.62 -17.83 -2.27
N ASN A 117 -14.96 -16.73 -1.93
CA ASN A 117 -14.39 -15.80 -2.91
C ASN A 117 -13.25 -14.94 -2.36
N ALA A 118 -12.03 -15.48 -2.33
CA ALA A 118 -10.84 -14.77 -1.91
C ALA A 118 -10.59 -13.47 -2.70
N ALA A 119 -10.91 -13.44 -4.00
CA ALA A 119 -10.70 -12.26 -4.84
C ALA A 119 -11.59 -11.08 -4.39
N GLU A 120 -12.82 -11.35 -3.98
CA GLU A 120 -13.72 -10.34 -3.44
C GLU A 120 -13.25 -9.86 -2.05
N CYS A 121 -12.70 -10.74 -1.20
CA CYS A 121 -12.08 -10.36 0.07
C CYS A 121 -10.93 -9.38 -0.14
N TYR A 122 -10.03 -9.65 -1.09
CA TYR A 122 -8.93 -8.73 -1.45
C TYR A 122 -9.45 -7.39 -1.94
N LYS A 123 -10.46 -7.38 -2.79
CA LYS A 123 -11.06 -6.16 -3.33
C LYS A 123 -11.71 -5.32 -2.22
N LYS A 124 -12.52 -5.92 -1.37
CA LYS A 124 -13.17 -5.25 -0.23
C LYS A 124 -12.14 -4.72 0.78
N ARG A 125 -11.05 -5.46 1.04
CA ARG A 125 -9.94 -4.99 1.85
C ARG A 125 -9.32 -3.71 1.25
N ASN A 126 -9.07 -3.68 -0.06
CA ASN A 126 -8.53 -2.50 -0.72
C ASN A 126 -9.47 -1.29 -0.58
N HIS A 127 -10.78 -1.48 -0.74
CA HIS A 127 -11.76 -0.42 -0.52
C HIS A 127 -11.73 0.06 0.94
N TRP A 128 -11.72 -0.86 1.91
CA TRP A 128 -11.63 -0.54 3.33
C TRP A 128 -10.44 0.35 3.69
N MET A 129 -9.28 0.10 3.06
CA MET A 129 -8.08 0.90 3.24
C MET A 129 -8.24 2.31 2.66
N VAL A 130 -8.74 2.41 1.42
CA VAL A 130 -8.93 3.70 0.73
C VAL A 130 -10.00 4.55 1.43
N ASP A 131 -11.08 3.95 1.92
CA ASP A 131 -12.13 4.65 2.65
C ASP A 131 -11.59 5.36 3.91
N ARG A 132 -10.60 4.76 4.57
CA ARG A 132 -9.99 5.27 5.81
C ARG A 132 -8.78 6.16 5.60
N ALA A 133 -8.27 6.24 4.38
CA ALA A 133 -7.08 7.03 4.05
C ALA A 133 -7.46 8.40 3.49
N ASP A 134 -6.66 9.42 3.82
CA ASP A 134 -6.68 10.73 3.17
C ASP A 134 -5.92 10.69 1.84
N THR A 135 -4.89 9.83 1.77
CA THR A 135 -3.96 9.73 0.65
C THR A 135 -3.64 8.27 0.34
N VAL A 136 -3.41 7.98 -0.93
CA VAL A 136 -2.90 6.70 -1.40
C VAL A 136 -1.46 6.89 -1.91
N LEU A 137 -0.52 6.08 -1.44
CA LEU A 137 0.81 5.95 -2.02
C LEU A 137 0.84 4.69 -2.88
N ALA A 138 0.96 4.87 -4.19
CA ALA A 138 0.90 3.81 -5.17
C ALA A 138 2.25 3.61 -5.88
N VAL A 139 2.70 2.36 -6.01
CA VAL A 139 3.85 2.03 -6.87
C VAL A 139 3.34 1.36 -8.14
N CYS A 140 3.13 2.15 -9.17
CA CYS A 140 2.63 1.75 -10.48
C CYS A 140 2.76 2.91 -11.49
N GLU A 141 2.51 2.65 -12.76
CA GLU A 141 2.37 3.71 -13.76
C GLU A 141 1.09 4.51 -13.50
N ILE A 142 1.10 5.80 -13.85
CA ILE A 142 -0.02 6.72 -13.58
C ILE A 142 -1.30 6.35 -14.37
N ASP A 143 -1.14 5.76 -15.55
CA ASP A 143 -2.20 5.30 -16.46
C ASP A 143 -2.59 3.83 -16.25
N VAL A 144 -2.14 3.22 -15.14
CA VAL A 144 -2.50 1.85 -14.74
C VAL A 144 -4.01 1.59 -14.69
N ALA A 145 -4.80 2.66 -14.63
CA ALA A 145 -6.27 2.57 -14.51
C ALA A 145 -6.95 1.71 -15.59
N ASP A 146 -6.34 1.54 -16.77
CA ASP A 146 -6.85 0.68 -17.84
C ASP A 146 -6.54 -0.81 -17.63
N SER A 147 -5.70 -1.12 -16.65
CA SER A 147 -5.30 -2.49 -16.31
C SER A 147 -6.37 -3.20 -15.46
N ARG A 148 -6.44 -4.53 -15.57
CA ARG A 148 -7.33 -5.40 -14.76
C ARG A 148 -6.71 -5.86 -13.43
N THR A 149 -5.70 -5.18 -12.92
CA THR A 149 -5.01 -5.56 -11.68
C THR A 149 -5.69 -5.02 -10.44
N GLY A 150 -5.39 -5.62 -9.28
CA GLY A 150 -5.83 -5.13 -7.97
C GLY A 150 -5.33 -3.71 -7.68
N THR A 151 -4.08 -3.39 -8.07
CA THR A 151 -3.52 -2.04 -7.96
C THR A 151 -4.32 -1.03 -8.78
N ALA A 152 -4.62 -1.35 -10.06
CA ALA A 152 -5.45 -0.51 -10.91
C ALA A 152 -6.86 -0.30 -10.34
N ALA A 153 -7.47 -1.35 -9.80
CA ALA A 153 -8.78 -1.26 -9.17
C ALA A 153 -8.75 -0.34 -7.94
N THR A 154 -7.70 -0.42 -7.13
CA THR A 154 -7.51 0.44 -5.95
C THR A 154 -7.32 1.90 -6.34
N VAL A 155 -6.47 2.17 -7.34
CA VAL A 155 -6.26 3.53 -7.88
C VAL A 155 -7.55 4.11 -8.45
N ARG A 156 -8.30 3.35 -9.28
CA ARG A 156 -9.61 3.80 -9.78
C ARG A 156 -10.59 4.13 -8.65
N TYR A 157 -10.60 3.32 -7.61
CA TYR A 157 -11.45 3.56 -6.44
C TYR A 157 -11.05 4.83 -5.71
N ALA A 158 -9.76 5.05 -5.47
CA ALA A 158 -9.22 6.26 -4.85
C ALA A 158 -9.55 7.52 -5.68
N ARG A 159 -9.39 7.48 -7.01
CA ARG A 159 -9.78 8.57 -7.92
C ARG A 159 -11.26 8.90 -7.84
N ARG A 160 -12.13 7.87 -7.80
CA ARG A 160 -13.58 8.07 -7.68
C ARG A 160 -13.96 8.73 -6.35
N LEU A 161 -13.23 8.46 -5.28
CA LEU A 161 -13.40 9.10 -3.97
C LEU A 161 -12.60 10.40 -3.85
N GLN A 162 -12.00 10.85 -4.93
CA GLN A 162 -11.24 12.10 -4.96
C GLN A 162 -10.12 12.14 -3.91
N LYS A 163 -9.45 11.03 -3.67
CA LYS A 163 -8.30 10.98 -2.77
C LYS A 163 -7.05 11.57 -3.44
N ARG A 164 -6.19 12.20 -2.66
CA ARG A 164 -4.83 12.56 -3.09
C ARG A 164 -4.04 11.27 -3.37
N ILE A 165 -3.33 11.19 -4.48
CA ILE A 165 -2.58 10.00 -4.85
C ILE A 165 -1.15 10.39 -5.19
N PHE A 166 -0.19 9.75 -4.53
CA PHE A 166 1.21 9.78 -4.95
C PHE A 166 1.53 8.51 -5.73
N TYR A 167 2.18 8.67 -6.86
CA TYR A 167 2.71 7.58 -7.67
C TYR A 167 4.23 7.55 -7.58
N ILE A 168 4.79 6.40 -7.27
CA ILE A 168 6.19 6.09 -7.53
C ILE A 168 6.21 5.25 -8.80
N HIS A 169 6.85 5.75 -9.84
CA HIS A 169 6.94 5.01 -11.11
C HIS A 169 7.77 3.73 -10.90
N PRO A 170 7.28 2.53 -11.31
CA PRO A 170 7.86 1.25 -10.91
C PRO A 170 9.24 0.96 -11.51
N VAL A 171 9.69 1.75 -12.49
CA VAL A 171 11.00 1.61 -13.14
C VAL A 171 11.92 2.79 -12.85
N THR A 172 11.45 4.01 -13.06
CA THR A 172 12.27 5.22 -12.90
C THR A 172 12.32 5.73 -11.47
N LEU A 173 11.44 5.26 -10.60
CA LEU A 173 11.23 5.69 -9.22
C LEU A 173 10.84 7.17 -9.09
N ALA A 174 10.53 7.84 -10.19
CA ALA A 174 10.03 9.21 -10.19
C ALA A 174 8.71 9.29 -9.44
N VAL A 175 8.57 10.32 -8.60
CA VAL A 175 7.36 10.57 -7.83
C VAL A 175 6.50 11.59 -8.54
N THR A 176 5.22 11.27 -8.73
CA THR A 176 4.20 12.17 -9.29
C THR A 176 3.03 12.25 -8.32
N GLU A 177 2.49 13.44 -8.13
CA GLU A 177 1.29 13.67 -7.33
C GLU A 177 0.09 13.94 -8.23
N GLU A 178 -1.01 13.25 -7.96
CA GLU A 178 -2.33 13.54 -8.53
C GLU A 178 -3.21 14.14 -7.43
N THR A 179 -3.49 15.43 -7.55
CA THR A 179 -4.43 16.14 -6.68
C THR A 179 -5.76 16.31 -7.40
N VAL A 180 -6.85 16.23 -6.66
CA VAL A 180 -8.17 16.53 -7.21
C VAL A 180 -8.20 18.02 -7.56
N GLN A 181 -8.37 18.34 -8.83
CA GLN A 181 -8.79 19.69 -9.22
C GLN A 181 -10.21 19.90 -8.66
N GLN A 182 -10.35 20.81 -7.69
CA GLN A 182 -11.66 21.33 -7.36
C GLN A 182 -12.25 21.93 -8.64
N ILE A 183 -13.27 21.28 -9.18
CA ILE A 183 -14.07 21.89 -10.24
C ILE A 183 -14.82 23.03 -9.54
N GLU A 184 -14.28 24.25 -9.63
CA GLU A 184 -15.04 25.45 -9.31
C GLU A 184 -16.20 25.51 -10.30
N PHE A 185 -17.41 25.19 -9.83
CA PHE A 185 -18.60 25.52 -10.59
C PHE A 185 -18.73 27.04 -10.62
N PRO A 186 -18.70 27.69 -11.80
CA PRO A 186 -19.00 29.11 -11.89
C PRO A 186 -20.42 29.32 -11.36
N MET A 187 -20.55 30.21 -10.36
CA MET A 187 -21.85 30.67 -9.85
C MET A 187 -22.60 31.48 -10.93
#